data_4c215aa0f137abdb60fb8c94edfa014b
#
_entry.id   4c215aa0f137abdb60fb8c94edfa014b
#
_cell.length_a   1.000
_cell.length_b   1.000
_cell.length_c   1.000
_cell.angle_alpha   90.00
_cell.angle_beta   90.00
_cell.angle_gamma   90.00
#
_symmetry.space_group_name_H-M   'P 1'
#
loop_
_entity.id
_entity.type
_entity.pdbx_description
1 polymer ?
#
loop_
_entity_poly.entity_id
_entity_poly.type
_entity_poly.pdbx_seq_one_letter_code
_entity_poly.pdbx_strand_id
1 'polypeptide(L)'
;RDIGVTGVQTCALPIWDISWLSFNNRVLQEAEDDTVPLKERIKFLGIFSNNLDEFFRVRVATLKRMIELGSNAKMHLEINPEAILDEILSKVLILQNRFEKIWNKILSELKKNKIFIVNQNQINKEQKKFILNYFNEEVRGNIVPLMIESIEKFPVLNDKSIYLACTLSKKDNSIKKKYALISIPTKSVPRF
;
A
#
# COMPACT_ATOMS: atom_id res chain seq x y z
N ARG A 1 -21.73 -30.98 -25.75
CA ARG A 1 -20.60 -30.35 -26.51
C ARG A 1 -19.79 -29.55 -25.53
N ASP A 2 -18.75 -30.18 -25.00
CA ASP A 2 -17.74 -29.50 -24.20
C ASP A 2 -16.99 -28.53 -25.11
N ILE A 3 -17.14 -27.24 -24.86
CA ILE A 3 -16.27 -26.22 -25.43
C ILE A 3 -15.00 -26.27 -24.58
N GLY A 4 -14.02 -27.03 -25.05
CA GLY A 4 -12.71 -27.09 -24.44
C GLY A 4 -12.13 -25.66 -24.39
N VAL A 5 -11.92 -25.14 -23.19
CA VAL A 5 -11.14 -23.92 -22.96
C VAL A 5 -9.72 -24.24 -23.38
N THR A 6 -9.40 -23.89 -24.61
CA THR A 6 -8.11 -24.17 -25.24
C THR A 6 -6.99 -23.44 -24.52
N GLY A 7 -5.82 -24.08 -24.38
CA GLY A 7 -4.62 -23.62 -23.67
C GLY A 7 -4.01 -22.27 -24.07
N VAL A 8 -4.67 -21.50 -24.93
CA VAL A 8 -4.28 -20.14 -25.32
C VAL A 8 -4.40 -19.13 -24.17
N GLN A 9 -5.28 -19.39 -23.17
CA GLN A 9 -5.43 -18.50 -22.03
C GLN A 9 -4.30 -18.58 -21.01
N THR A 10 -3.62 -19.70 -20.88
CA THR A 10 -2.58 -19.90 -19.86
C THR A 10 -1.23 -19.28 -20.23
N CYS A 11 -0.84 -19.31 -21.51
CA CYS A 11 0.38 -18.64 -21.99
C CYS A 11 0.28 -17.11 -22.02
N ALA A 12 -0.94 -16.55 -22.03
CA ALA A 12 -1.16 -15.10 -22.06
C ALA A 12 -0.99 -14.44 -20.68
N LEU A 13 -1.11 -15.18 -19.58
CA LEU A 13 -1.09 -14.63 -18.22
C LEU A 13 0.17 -13.80 -17.88
N PRO A 14 1.40 -14.27 -18.13
CA PRO A 14 2.61 -13.49 -17.86
C PRO A 14 2.71 -12.23 -18.72
N ILE A 15 2.31 -12.34 -20.00
CA ILE A 15 2.32 -11.21 -20.95
C ILE A 15 1.34 -10.11 -20.48
N TRP A 16 0.17 -10.49 -19.98
CA TRP A 16 -0.83 -9.56 -19.47
C TRP A 16 -0.34 -8.83 -18.22
N ASP A 17 0.27 -9.51 -17.29
CA ASP A 17 0.75 -8.91 -16.04
C ASP A 17 1.86 -7.88 -16.29
N ILE A 18 2.80 -8.20 -17.17
CA ILE A 18 3.88 -7.30 -17.56
C ILE A 18 3.36 -6.14 -18.38
N SER A 19 2.44 -6.39 -19.31
CA SER A 19 1.78 -5.34 -20.10
C SER A 19 0.99 -4.38 -19.22
N TRP A 20 0.32 -4.89 -18.18
CA TRP A 20 -0.40 -4.09 -17.22
C TRP A 20 0.54 -3.18 -16.40
N LEU A 21 1.67 -3.70 -15.93
CA LEU A 21 2.71 -2.88 -15.28
C LEU A 21 3.27 -1.81 -16.22
N SER A 22 3.43 -2.16 -17.51
CA SER A 22 3.86 -1.19 -18.54
C SER A 22 2.81 -0.10 -18.77
N PHE A 23 1.51 -0.46 -18.75
CA PHE A 23 0.44 0.53 -18.77
C PHE A 23 0.49 1.45 -17.54
N ASN A 24 0.63 0.89 -16.34
CA ASN A 24 0.71 1.69 -15.12
C ASN A 24 1.97 2.58 -15.09
N ASN A 25 3.06 2.17 -15.75
CA ASN A 25 4.24 3.01 -15.95
C ASN A 25 3.95 4.26 -16.81
N ARG A 26 3.02 4.17 -17.78
CA ARG A 26 2.59 5.35 -18.55
C ARG A 26 1.86 6.37 -17.68
N VAL A 27 1.11 5.91 -16.68
CA VAL A 27 0.49 6.81 -15.69
C VAL A 27 1.56 7.59 -14.92
N LEU A 28 2.71 6.97 -14.60
CA LEU A 28 3.84 7.69 -14.02
C LEU A 28 4.49 8.68 -14.99
N GLN A 29 4.49 8.43 -16.30
CA GLN A 29 4.99 9.37 -17.28
C GLN A 29 4.20 10.68 -17.26
N GLU A 30 2.86 10.60 -17.18
CA GLU A 30 2.01 11.78 -17.03
C GLU A 30 2.28 12.55 -15.73
N ALA A 31 2.55 11.83 -14.64
CA ALA A 31 2.94 12.45 -13.36
C ALA A 31 4.33 13.12 -13.42
N GLU A 32 5.21 12.66 -14.27
CA GLU A 32 6.58 13.16 -14.44
C GLU A 32 6.66 14.37 -15.39
N ASP A 33 5.71 14.50 -16.32
CA ASP A 33 5.69 15.53 -17.34
C ASP A 33 5.41 16.91 -16.73
N ASP A 34 6.38 17.83 -16.90
CA ASP A 34 6.31 19.19 -16.37
C ASP A 34 5.30 20.08 -17.11
N THR A 35 4.84 19.68 -18.29
CA THR A 35 3.78 20.38 -19.04
C THR A 35 2.40 20.12 -18.46
N VAL A 36 2.23 19.04 -17.67
CA VAL A 36 1.00 18.70 -16.98
C VAL A 36 0.88 19.55 -15.70
N PRO A 37 -0.29 20.17 -15.43
CA PRO A 37 -0.49 20.96 -14.22
C PRO A 37 -0.20 20.18 -12.95
N LEU A 38 0.47 20.79 -11.96
CA LEU A 38 0.93 20.16 -10.73
C LEU A 38 -0.17 19.37 -10.01
N LYS A 39 -1.39 19.91 -9.95
CA LYS A 39 -2.55 19.23 -9.34
C LYS A 39 -2.90 17.93 -10.06
N GLU A 40 -2.84 17.91 -11.38
CA GLU A 40 -3.14 16.70 -12.16
C GLU A 40 -2.03 15.66 -12.02
N ARG A 41 -0.78 16.10 -11.97
CA ARG A 41 0.36 15.22 -11.70
C ARG A 41 0.22 14.48 -10.37
N ILE A 42 -0.26 15.16 -9.32
CA ILE A 42 -0.57 14.52 -8.01
C ILE A 42 -1.68 13.47 -8.16
N LYS A 43 -2.72 13.76 -8.97
CA LYS A 43 -3.78 12.78 -9.25
C LYS A 43 -3.25 11.55 -9.98
N PHE A 44 -2.36 11.71 -10.96
CA PHE A 44 -1.73 10.59 -11.66
C PHE A 44 -0.92 9.71 -10.71
N LEU A 45 -0.21 10.29 -9.72
CA LEU A 45 0.43 9.49 -8.67
C LEU A 45 -0.59 8.68 -7.83
N GLY A 46 -1.73 9.29 -7.51
CA GLY A 46 -2.83 8.60 -6.82
C GLY A 46 -3.41 7.46 -7.67
N ILE A 47 -3.62 7.67 -8.96
CA ILE A 47 -4.09 6.65 -9.90
C ILE A 47 -3.09 5.49 -9.98
N PHE A 48 -1.80 5.79 -10.15
CA PHE A 48 -0.74 4.79 -10.15
C PHE A 48 -0.77 3.92 -8.90
N SER A 49 -0.87 4.55 -7.72
CA SER A 49 -0.90 3.85 -6.44
C SER A 49 -2.12 2.94 -6.29
N ASN A 50 -3.31 3.43 -6.64
CA ASN A 50 -4.54 2.63 -6.62
C ASN A 50 -4.49 1.45 -7.59
N ASN A 51 -3.98 1.68 -8.79
CA ASN A 51 -3.81 0.64 -9.79
C ASN A 51 -2.87 -0.45 -9.28
N LEU A 52 -1.73 -0.07 -8.68
CA LEU A 52 -0.77 -1.02 -8.14
C LEU A 52 -1.36 -1.82 -6.98
N ASP A 53 -2.11 -1.18 -6.08
CA ASP A 53 -2.80 -1.85 -4.97
C ASP A 53 -3.78 -2.93 -5.48
N GLU A 54 -4.58 -2.61 -6.49
CA GLU A 54 -5.51 -3.56 -7.11
C GLU A 54 -4.78 -4.72 -7.80
N PHE A 55 -3.68 -4.42 -8.48
CA PHE A 55 -2.83 -5.43 -9.10
C PHE A 55 -2.29 -6.43 -8.08
N PHE A 56 -1.80 -5.95 -6.95
CA PHE A 56 -1.33 -6.82 -5.87
C PHE A 56 -2.45 -7.66 -5.28
N ARG A 57 -3.60 -7.05 -5.06
CA ARG A 57 -4.76 -7.71 -4.47
C ARG A 57 -5.30 -8.86 -5.33
N VAL A 58 -5.30 -8.68 -6.64
CA VAL A 58 -5.87 -9.67 -7.57
C VAL A 58 -4.78 -10.58 -8.13
N ARG A 59 -3.77 -10.00 -8.79
CA ARG A 59 -2.81 -10.79 -9.59
C ARG A 59 -1.72 -11.41 -8.74
N VAL A 60 -1.06 -10.61 -7.90
CA VAL A 60 0.01 -11.12 -7.03
C VAL A 60 -0.56 -12.11 -6.01
N ALA A 61 -1.74 -11.85 -5.46
CA ALA A 61 -2.42 -12.78 -4.56
C ALA A 61 -2.74 -14.11 -5.24
N THR A 62 -3.17 -14.09 -6.51
CA THR A 62 -3.42 -15.30 -7.29
C THR A 62 -2.13 -16.09 -7.53
N LEU A 63 -1.04 -15.43 -7.92
CA LEU A 63 0.27 -16.09 -8.10
C LEU A 63 0.78 -16.73 -6.81
N LYS A 64 0.67 -16.02 -5.68
CA LYS A 64 1.04 -16.56 -4.36
C LYS A 64 0.23 -17.80 -4.00
N ARG A 65 -1.09 -17.78 -4.24
CA ARG A 65 -1.95 -18.94 -4.02
C ARG A 65 -1.56 -20.12 -4.90
N MET A 66 -1.18 -19.88 -6.17
CA MET A 66 -0.68 -20.94 -7.06
C MET A 66 0.62 -21.55 -6.54
N ILE A 67 1.52 -20.74 -6.00
CA ILE A 67 2.77 -21.19 -5.37
C ILE A 67 2.48 -22.06 -4.13
N GLU A 68 1.56 -21.65 -3.27
CA GLU A 68 1.15 -22.37 -2.07
C GLU A 68 0.51 -23.73 -2.37
N LEU A 69 -0.26 -23.85 -3.47
CA LEU A 69 -0.88 -25.09 -3.92
C LEU A 69 0.13 -26.11 -4.49
N GLY A 70 1.37 -25.73 -4.78
CA GLY A 70 2.50 -26.59 -5.10
C GLY A 70 2.41 -27.32 -6.45
N SER A 71 3.00 -28.51 -6.52
CA SER A 71 3.23 -29.27 -7.76
C SER A 71 1.94 -29.68 -8.50
N ASN A 72 0.81 -29.83 -7.83
CA ASN A 72 -0.46 -30.16 -8.47
C ASN A 72 -0.99 -29.05 -9.38
N ALA A 73 -0.68 -27.79 -9.09
CA ALA A 73 -1.00 -26.67 -9.96
C ALA A 73 0.02 -26.51 -11.12
N LYS A 74 1.29 -26.87 -10.89
CA LYS A 74 2.36 -26.78 -11.89
C LYS A 74 2.18 -27.81 -13.04
N MET A 75 1.56 -28.96 -12.76
CA MET A 75 1.43 -30.05 -13.72
C MET A 75 0.41 -29.78 -14.85
N HIS A 76 -0.49 -28.82 -14.64
CA HIS A 76 -1.52 -28.42 -15.62
C HIS A 76 -1.25 -27.07 -16.29
N LEU A 77 -0.28 -26.31 -15.80
CA LEU A 77 0.07 -25.00 -16.32
C LEU A 77 1.54 -25.03 -16.70
N GLU A 78 1.87 -24.86 -17.97
CA GLU A 78 3.26 -24.71 -18.49
C GLU A 78 3.93 -23.40 -17.97
N ILE A 79 3.54 -22.93 -16.77
CA ILE A 79 3.91 -21.62 -16.21
C ILE A 79 4.65 -21.85 -14.90
N ASN A 80 5.74 -21.13 -14.69
CA ASN A 80 6.42 -21.05 -13.41
C ASN A 80 5.95 -19.80 -12.63
N PRO A 81 5.00 -19.92 -11.66
CA PRO A 81 4.45 -18.78 -10.95
C PRO A 81 5.49 -18.04 -10.09
N GLU A 82 6.51 -18.73 -9.60
CA GLU A 82 7.60 -18.13 -8.81
C GLU A 82 8.42 -17.18 -9.68
N ALA A 83 8.85 -17.63 -10.86
CA ALA A 83 9.62 -16.80 -11.80
C ALA A 83 8.83 -15.55 -12.25
N ILE A 84 7.53 -15.72 -12.49
CA ILE A 84 6.65 -14.59 -12.85
C ILE A 84 6.55 -13.61 -11.68
N LEU A 85 6.38 -14.10 -10.47
CA LEU A 85 6.30 -13.26 -9.27
C LEU A 85 7.59 -12.46 -9.07
N ASP A 86 8.75 -13.09 -9.24
CA ASP A 86 10.06 -12.43 -9.12
C ASP A 86 10.24 -11.34 -10.18
N GLU A 87 9.81 -11.60 -11.42
CA GLU A 87 9.86 -10.59 -12.48
C GLU A 87 8.93 -9.40 -12.18
N ILE A 88 7.70 -9.67 -11.72
CA ILE A 88 6.74 -8.65 -11.29
C ILE A 88 7.34 -7.80 -10.17
N LEU A 89 7.86 -8.41 -9.11
CA LEU A 89 8.43 -7.70 -7.97
C LEU A 89 9.62 -6.83 -8.37
N SER A 90 10.47 -7.33 -9.26
CA SER A 90 11.61 -6.56 -9.79
C SER A 90 11.14 -5.32 -10.56
N LYS A 91 10.13 -5.46 -11.43
CA LYS A 91 9.55 -4.32 -12.17
C LYS A 91 8.85 -3.33 -11.24
N VAL A 92 8.10 -3.84 -10.25
CA VAL A 92 7.42 -2.99 -9.27
C VAL A 92 8.42 -2.16 -8.48
N LEU A 93 9.56 -2.72 -8.07
CA LEU A 93 10.60 -1.97 -7.36
C LEU A 93 11.15 -0.81 -8.21
N ILE A 94 11.35 -1.02 -9.50
CA ILE A 94 11.78 0.05 -10.43
C ILE A 94 10.71 1.16 -10.49
N LEU A 95 9.43 0.79 -10.59
CA LEU A 95 8.33 1.75 -10.65
C LEU A 95 8.15 2.52 -9.35
N GLN A 96 8.33 1.88 -8.20
CA GLN A 96 8.28 2.53 -6.88
C GLN A 96 9.42 3.54 -6.72
N ASN A 97 10.64 3.18 -7.10
CA ASN A 97 11.77 4.12 -7.08
C ASN A 97 11.53 5.35 -8.00
N ARG A 98 10.90 5.14 -9.15
CA ARG A 98 10.50 6.23 -10.05
C ARG A 98 9.42 7.10 -9.42
N PHE A 99 8.40 6.49 -8.83
CA PHE A 99 7.34 7.18 -8.09
C PHE A 99 7.91 8.10 -7.00
N GLU A 100 8.84 7.61 -6.19
CA GLU A 100 9.47 8.40 -5.14
C GLU A 100 10.24 9.61 -5.69
N LYS A 101 10.95 9.45 -6.81
CA LYS A 101 11.64 10.57 -7.47
C LYS A 101 10.65 11.64 -7.95
N ILE A 102 9.56 11.22 -8.59
CA ILE A 102 8.50 12.12 -9.05
C ILE A 102 7.85 12.83 -7.87
N TRP A 103 7.52 12.09 -6.80
CA TRP A 103 6.94 12.65 -5.59
C TRP A 103 7.84 13.71 -4.95
N ASN A 104 9.14 13.46 -4.83
CA ASN A 104 10.09 14.42 -4.30
C ASN A 104 10.20 15.69 -5.15
N LYS A 105 10.11 15.56 -6.48
CA LYS A 105 10.04 16.69 -7.40
C LYS A 105 8.77 17.52 -7.17
N ILE A 106 7.62 16.85 -7.10
CA ILE A 106 6.33 17.49 -6.82
C ILE A 106 6.35 18.21 -5.46
N LEU A 107 6.91 17.60 -4.40
CA LEU A 107 7.07 18.25 -3.10
C LEU A 107 7.89 19.55 -3.19
N SER A 108 8.92 19.55 -4.02
CA SER A 108 9.75 20.75 -4.25
C SER A 108 8.98 21.85 -4.98
N GLU A 109 8.13 21.49 -5.93
CA GLU A 109 7.27 22.42 -6.65
C GLU A 109 6.13 22.98 -5.78
N LEU A 110 5.53 22.12 -4.92
CA LEU A 110 4.55 22.56 -3.93
C LEU A 110 5.12 23.63 -3.00
N LYS A 111 6.37 23.46 -2.53
CA LYS A 111 7.06 24.46 -1.70
C LYS A 111 7.21 25.80 -2.41
N LYS A 112 7.52 25.82 -3.73
CA LYS A 112 7.55 27.07 -4.51
C LYS A 112 6.19 27.77 -4.55
N ASN A 113 5.11 26.99 -4.51
CA ASN A 113 3.73 27.50 -4.43
C ASN A 113 3.24 27.73 -2.99
N LYS A 114 4.16 27.78 -1.99
CA LYS A 114 3.87 28.00 -0.56
C LYS A 114 2.98 26.91 0.08
N ILE A 115 2.98 25.72 -0.49
CA ILE A 115 2.29 24.54 0.06
C ILE A 115 3.35 23.62 0.64
N PHE A 116 3.26 23.33 1.94
CA PHE A 116 4.23 22.52 2.67
C PHE A 116 3.56 21.29 3.24
N ILE A 117 4.08 20.12 2.88
CA ILE A 117 3.74 18.86 3.54
C ILE A 117 4.81 18.65 4.61
N VAL A 118 4.41 18.70 5.87
CA VAL A 118 5.32 18.63 7.02
C VAL A 118 5.11 17.35 7.81
N ASN A 119 6.18 16.80 8.37
CA ASN A 119 6.13 15.69 9.30
C ASN A 119 6.20 16.18 10.76
N GLN A 120 6.06 15.26 11.72
CA GLN A 120 6.03 15.56 13.17
C GLN A 120 7.26 16.31 13.68
N ASN A 121 8.39 16.27 12.99
CA ASN A 121 9.62 16.94 13.39
C ASN A 121 9.74 18.36 12.81
N GLN A 122 8.89 18.72 11.87
CA GLN A 122 8.91 19.98 11.12
C GLN A 122 7.80 20.94 11.56
N ILE A 123 6.89 20.50 12.44
CA ILE A 123 5.79 21.31 12.95
C ILE A 123 6.27 22.33 13.96
N ASN A 124 5.75 23.57 13.87
CA ASN A 124 5.99 24.63 14.84
C ASN A 124 5.12 24.48 16.10
N LYS A 125 5.32 25.37 17.08
CA LYS A 125 4.60 25.32 18.37
C LYS A 125 3.09 25.48 18.23
N GLU A 126 2.63 26.34 17.33
CA GLU A 126 1.20 26.59 17.08
C GLU A 126 0.55 25.39 16.41
N GLN A 127 1.19 24.84 15.38
CA GLN A 127 0.75 23.62 14.72
C GLN A 127 0.70 22.44 15.69
N LYS A 128 1.70 22.31 16.58
CA LYS A 128 1.71 21.27 17.60
C LYS A 128 0.52 21.40 18.57
N LYS A 129 0.19 22.63 18.99
CA LYS A 129 -0.96 22.90 19.84
C LYS A 129 -2.27 22.53 19.14
N PHE A 130 -2.41 22.93 17.88
CA PHE A 130 -3.59 22.58 17.06
C PHE A 130 -3.75 21.05 16.93
N ILE A 131 -2.68 20.34 16.56
CA ILE A 131 -2.70 18.88 16.40
C ILE A 131 -3.06 18.19 17.72
N LEU A 132 -2.52 18.66 18.84
CA LEU A 132 -2.82 18.09 20.15
C LEU A 132 -4.29 18.26 20.54
N ASN A 133 -4.85 19.44 20.31
CA ASN A 133 -6.28 19.70 20.55
C ASN A 133 -7.15 18.80 19.64
N TYR A 134 -6.88 18.79 18.35
CA TYR A 134 -7.59 17.95 17.39
C TYR A 134 -7.53 16.46 17.77
N PHE A 135 -6.35 15.99 18.20
CA PHE A 135 -6.20 14.62 18.67
C PHE A 135 -7.08 14.31 19.87
N ASN A 136 -7.11 15.21 20.85
CA ASN A 136 -7.89 14.99 22.09
C ASN A 136 -9.41 15.06 21.85
N GLU A 137 -9.85 15.96 20.99
CA GLU A 137 -11.27 16.23 20.74
C GLU A 137 -11.88 15.26 19.74
N GLU A 138 -11.18 14.97 18.63
CA GLU A 138 -11.73 14.21 17.51
C GLU A 138 -11.18 12.78 17.39
N VAL A 139 -9.87 12.61 17.62
CA VAL A 139 -9.20 11.33 17.28
C VAL A 139 -9.22 10.36 18.45
N ARG A 140 -8.92 10.83 19.66
CA ARG A 140 -8.71 9.99 20.84
C ARG A 140 -9.90 9.10 21.16
N GLY A 141 -11.12 9.62 21.04
CA GLY A 141 -12.36 8.86 21.29
C GLY A 141 -12.60 7.71 20.27
N ASN A 142 -11.97 7.79 19.10
CA ASN A 142 -12.09 6.81 18.04
C ASN A 142 -10.95 5.76 18.06
N ILE A 143 -10.01 5.85 19.00
CA ILE A 143 -8.88 4.90 19.14
C ILE A 143 -9.22 3.88 20.21
N VAL A 144 -9.37 2.62 19.78
CA VAL A 144 -9.61 1.47 20.68
C VAL A 144 -8.44 0.49 20.54
N PRO A 145 -7.54 0.42 21.54
CA PRO A 145 -6.48 -0.59 21.55
C PRO A 145 -7.05 -1.98 21.77
N LEU A 146 -6.72 -2.91 20.89
CA LEU A 146 -7.04 -4.33 21.03
C LEU A 146 -5.82 -5.06 21.61
N MET A 147 -5.95 -5.59 22.84
CA MET A 147 -4.90 -6.37 23.48
C MET A 147 -4.87 -7.78 22.89
N ILE A 148 -3.76 -8.16 22.27
CA ILE A 148 -3.63 -9.44 21.55
C ILE A 148 -3.78 -10.64 22.50
N GLU A 149 -3.27 -10.53 23.72
CA GLU A 149 -3.36 -11.61 24.72
C GLU A 149 -4.79 -11.85 25.23
N SER A 150 -5.70 -10.91 25.01
CA SER A 150 -7.09 -10.99 25.47
C SER A 150 -8.03 -11.63 24.46
N ILE A 151 -7.51 -12.05 23.30
CA ILE A 151 -8.31 -12.63 22.22
C ILE A 151 -7.88 -14.07 21.94
N GLU A 152 -8.85 -14.97 21.76
CA GLU A 152 -8.58 -16.38 21.45
C GLU A 152 -8.07 -16.58 20.02
N LYS A 153 -8.56 -15.77 19.08
CA LYS A 153 -8.17 -15.83 17.67
C LYS A 153 -7.73 -14.45 17.20
N PHE A 154 -6.62 -14.39 16.47
CA PHE A 154 -6.16 -13.14 15.87
C PHE A 154 -7.24 -12.54 14.97
N PRO A 155 -7.55 -11.23 15.08
CA PRO A 155 -8.63 -10.61 14.34
C PRO A 155 -8.32 -10.55 12.83
N VAL A 156 -9.36 -10.68 12.03
CA VAL A 156 -9.26 -10.41 10.59
C VAL A 156 -9.05 -8.91 10.40
N LEU A 157 -7.94 -8.56 9.76
CA LEU A 157 -7.62 -7.16 9.47
C LEU A 157 -8.42 -6.70 8.25
N ASN A 158 -9.02 -5.52 8.36
CA ASN A 158 -9.79 -4.93 7.26
C ASN A 158 -8.85 -4.38 6.18
N ASP A 159 -9.19 -4.63 4.93
CA ASP A 159 -8.54 -4.02 3.78
C ASP A 159 -8.60 -2.49 3.82
N LYS A 160 -7.57 -1.85 3.26
CA LYS A 160 -7.45 -0.38 3.19
C LYS A 160 -7.50 0.32 4.54
N SER A 161 -7.16 -0.38 5.61
CA SER A 161 -7.04 0.15 6.97
C SER A 161 -5.59 0.18 7.41
N ILE A 162 -5.25 1.17 8.20
CA ILE A 162 -3.90 1.31 8.80
C ILE A 162 -3.97 0.84 10.23
N TYR A 163 -3.04 -0.02 10.62
CA TYR A 163 -2.92 -0.54 11.97
C TYR A 163 -1.56 -0.23 12.55
N LEU A 164 -1.54 0.14 13.83
CA LEU A 164 -0.32 0.25 14.62
C LEU A 164 -0.19 -0.97 15.52
N ALA A 165 0.90 -1.72 15.38
CA ALA A 165 1.27 -2.77 16.30
C ALA A 165 2.16 -2.17 17.40
N CYS A 166 1.71 -2.27 18.66
CA CYS A 166 2.40 -1.70 19.81
C CYS A 166 2.91 -2.80 20.74
N THR A 167 4.17 -2.69 21.15
CA THR A 167 4.72 -3.50 22.23
C THR A 167 4.69 -2.69 23.53
N LEU A 168 4.05 -3.24 24.54
CA LEU A 168 3.94 -2.65 25.87
C LEU A 168 4.90 -3.35 26.84
N SER A 169 5.73 -2.59 27.52
CA SER A 169 6.62 -3.07 28.58
C SER A 169 6.53 -2.18 29.80
N LYS A 170 6.66 -2.75 31.00
CA LYS A 170 6.84 -1.94 32.20
C LYS A 170 8.28 -1.44 32.29
N LYS A 171 8.45 -0.27 32.92
CA LYS A 171 9.77 0.39 33.07
C LYS A 171 10.77 -0.46 33.88
N ASP A 172 10.32 -1.31 34.75
CA ASP A 172 11.12 -2.19 35.62
C ASP A 172 11.50 -3.53 34.99
N ASN A 173 11.18 -3.76 33.73
CA ASN A 173 11.40 -5.00 32.99
C ASN A 173 10.84 -6.27 33.67
N SER A 174 10.03 -6.13 34.71
CA SER A 174 9.56 -7.22 35.57
C SER A 174 8.41 -8.03 34.97
N ILE A 175 7.86 -7.61 33.82
CA ILE A 175 6.67 -8.24 33.23
C ILE A 175 6.90 -8.58 31.77
N LYS A 176 6.37 -9.75 31.40
CA LYS A 176 6.25 -10.24 30.03
C LYS A 176 5.69 -9.14 29.10
N LYS A 177 6.35 -8.91 27.99
CA LYS A 177 5.90 -7.97 26.94
C LYS A 177 4.46 -8.29 26.55
N LYS A 178 3.64 -7.27 26.45
CA LYS A 178 2.26 -7.35 25.92
C LYS A 178 2.19 -6.67 24.55
N TYR A 179 1.24 -7.10 23.76
CA TYR A 179 1.06 -6.59 22.41
C TYR A 179 -0.34 -6.00 22.26
N ALA A 180 -0.43 -4.84 21.61
CA ALA A 180 -1.68 -4.22 21.29
C ALA A 180 -1.74 -3.87 19.80
N LEU A 181 -2.91 -4.01 19.21
CA LEU A 181 -3.21 -3.57 17.86
C LEU A 181 -4.16 -2.39 17.91
N ILE A 182 -3.81 -1.30 17.23
CA ILE A 182 -4.63 -0.08 17.17
C ILE A 182 -5.00 0.16 15.72
N SER A 183 -6.31 0.17 15.43
CA SER A 183 -6.80 0.61 14.13
C SER A 183 -6.80 2.14 14.06
N ILE A 184 -6.16 2.72 13.06
CA ILE A 184 -6.19 4.16 12.82
C ILE A 184 -7.55 4.53 12.20
N PRO A 185 -8.31 5.47 12.79
CA PRO A 185 -9.69 5.76 12.41
C PRO A 185 -9.79 6.63 11.15
N THR A 186 -9.13 6.25 10.06
CA THR A 186 -9.06 7.01 8.80
C THR A 186 -10.41 7.17 8.10
N LYS A 187 -11.42 6.38 8.48
CA LYS A 187 -12.77 6.46 7.93
C LYS A 187 -13.70 7.37 8.75
N SER A 188 -13.45 7.46 10.05
CA SER A 188 -14.30 8.20 10.98
C SER A 188 -13.79 9.62 11.22
N VAL A 189 -12.49 9.83 11.09
CA VAL A 189 -11.85 11.11 11.36
C VAL A 189 -11.16 11.60 10.08
N PRO A 190 -11.50 12.80 9.58
CA PRO A 190 -10.88 13.35 8.39
C PRO A 190 -9.41 13.70 8.62
N ARG A 191 -8.65 13.78 7.52
CA ARG A 191 -7.31 14.37 7.52
C ARG A 191 -7.42 15.89 7.52
N PHE A 192 -6.49 16.53 8.17
CA PHE A 192 -6.27 17.98 8.14
C PHE A 192 -4.98 18.29 7.38
#